data_f7c7b16e4abe118adf63ab8400cbf15c
#
_entry.id   f7c7b16e4abe118adf63ab8400cbf15c
#
_cell.length_a   1.000
_cell.length_b   1.000
_cell.length_c   1.000
_cell.angle_alpha   90.00
_cell.angle_beta   90.00
_cell.angle_gamma   90.00
#
_symmetry.space_group_name_H-M   'P 1'
#
loop_
_entity.id
_entity.type
_entity.pdbx_description
1 polymer ?
#
loop_
_entity_poly.entity_id
_entity_poly.type
_entity_poly.pdbx_seq_one_letter_code
_entity_poly.pdbx_strand_id
1 'polypeptide(L)'
;LMNQVNCPVCGNKCVKSGRTKAGTQRWLCKKCRSSLTHKIDNTSKELQIFLEWLFGKQAQSEMPGEGRTFRRITAKFWDIWPMPPKIEDARDVLFLDGIYLGRKACVLICCDEKNVLGWYLCRYEHAGAWMALMNRIAEPKMVVSDGGTGFTKALRKM
;
A
#
# COMPACT_ATOMS: atom_id res chain seq x y z
N LEU A 1 -0.94 -30.12 15.72
CA LEU A 1 0.18 -30.18 14.77
C LEU A 1 1.29 -29.27 15.30
N MET A 2 2.40 -29.86 15.80
CA MET A 2 3.56 -29.07 16.24
C MET A 2 4.20 -28.40 15.02
N ASN A 3 4.19 -27.08 15.00
CA ASN A 3 4.90 -26.30 13.96
C ASN A 3 6.41 -26.56 14.10
N GLN A 4 6.93 -27.40 13.25
CA GLN A 4 8.36 -27.70 13.16
C GLN A 4 9.06 -26.54 12.44
N VAL A 5 10.02 -25.90 13.12
CA VAL A 5 10.80 -24.77 12.57
C VAL A 5 12.13 -25.29 12.08
N ASN A 6 12.44 -25.05 10.80
CA ASN A 6 13.72 -25.37 10.18
C ASN A 6 14.65 -24.14 10.19
N CYS A 7 15.94 -24.40 10.30
CA CYS A 7 16.96 -23.36 10.27
C CYS A 7 17.10 -22.74 8.87
N PRO A 8 17.00 -21.43 8.71
CA PRO A 8 17.15 -20.77 7.41
C PRO A 8 18.59 -20.82 6.87
N VAL A 9 19.57 -21.13 7.72
CA VAL A 9 21.00 -21.17 7.34
C VAL A 9 21.41 -22.55 6.83
N CYS A 10 20.97 -23.65 7.48
CA CYS A 10 21.43 -24.98 7.16
C CYS A 10 20.31 -26.02 6.99
N GLY A 11 19.06 -25.61 6.95
CA GLY A 11 17.89 -26.48 6.75
C GLY A 11 17.54 -27.42 7.90
N ASN A 12 18.39 -27.57 8.94
CA ASN A 12 18.18 -28.54 10.01
C ASN A 12 17.09 -28.07 10.98
N LYS A 13 16.49 -29.04 11.67
CA LYS A 13 15.46 -28.79 12.68
C LYS A 13 15.98 -27.95 13.83
N CYS A 14 15.21 -26.93 14.22
CA CYS A 14 15.48 -26.07 15.36
C CYS A 14 14.74 -26.60 16.61
N VAL A 15 15.31 -26.36 17.77
CA VAL A 15 14.71 -26.66 19.06
C VAL A 15 14.31 -25.37 19.78
N LYS A 16 13.30 -25.41 20.65
CA LYS A 16 12.90 -24.28 21.47
C LYS A 16 14.07 -23.89 22.41
N SER A 17 14.39 -22.59 22.47
CA SER A 17 15.50 -22.04 23.26
C SER A 17 15.09 -20.78 24.00
N GLY A 18 14.19 -20.93 24.97
CA GLY A 18 13.70 -19.81 25.79
C GLY A 18 12.80 -18.84 25.04
N ARG A 19 12.60 -17.65 25.63
CA ARG A 19 11.77 -16.57 25.06
C ARG A 19 12.53 -15.25 25.06
N THR A 20 12.10 -14.32 24.21
CA THR A 20 12.58 -12.93 24.24
C THR A 20 11.93 -12.17 25.40
N LYS A 21 12.43 -10.95 25.71
CA LYS A 21 11.79 -10.03 26.66
C LYS A 21 10.32 -9.76 26.31
N ALA A 22 9.96 -9.77 25.02
CA ALA A 22 8.60 -9.58 24.51
C ALA A 22 7.76 -10.87 24.50
N GLY A 23 8.22 -11.97 25.14
CA GLY A 23 7.50 -13.24 25.22
C GLY A 23 7.57 -14.12 23.98
N THR A 24 8.23 -13.70 22.90
CA THR A 24 8.33 -14.47 21.65
C THR A 24 9.24 -15.68 21.83
N GLN A 25 8.80 -16.86 21.35
CA GLN A 25 9.59 -18.09 21.40
C GLN A 25 10.88 -17.95 20.57
N ARG A 26 12.03 -18.24 21.17
CA ARG A 26 13.30 -18.43 20.47
C ARG A 26 13.49 -19.86 20.04
N TRP A 27 14.17 -20.05 18.92
CA TRP A 27 14.55 -21.33 18.37
C TRP A 27 16.05 -21.36 18.15
N LEU A 28 16.71 -22.48 18.42
CA LEU A 28 18.13 -22.67 18.24
C LEU A 28 18.38 -23.86 17.32
N CYS A 29 19.20 -23.65 16.30
CA CYS A 29 19.72 -24.75 15.50
C CYS A 29 20.91 -25.40 16.21
N LYS A 30 20.80 -26.67 16.58
CA LYS A 30 21.89 -27.37 17.23
C LYS A 30 23.10 -27.59 16.33
N LYS A 31 22.92 -27.62 15.00
CA LYS A 31 23.99 -27.88 14.02
C LYS A 31 24.85 -26.65 13.78
N CYS A 32 24.25 -25.50 13.39
CA CYS A 32 25.00 -24.28 13.03
C CYS A 32 24.98 -23.22 14.14
N ARG A 33 24.35 -23.49 15.29
CA ARG A 33 24.23 -22.56 16.43
C ARG A 33 23.44 -21.29 16.13
N SER A 34 22.83 -21.15 14.97
CA SER A 34 21.98 -20.00 14.64
C SER A 34 20.75 -19.95 15.55
N SER A 35 20.50 -18.76 16.14
CA SER A 35 19.30 -18.48 16.90
C SER A 35 18.33 -17.66 16.06
N LEU A 36 17.06 -18.02 16.09
CA LEU A 36 16.00 -17.33 15.37
C LEU A 36 14.74 -17.17 16.21
N THR A 37 13.95 -16.17 15.88
CA THR A 37 12.60 -15.98 16.42
C THR A 37 11.60 -16.09 15.29
N HIS A 38 10.56 -16.90 15.47
CA HIS A 38 9.47 -16.96 14.51
C HIS A 38 8.57 -15.74 14.75
N LYS A 39 8.59 -14.79 13.82
CA LYS A 39 7.64 -13.67 13.83
C LYS A 39 6.30 -14.19 13.34
N ILE A 40 5.24 -13.93 14.12
CA ILE A 40 3.87 -14.18 13.67
C ILE A 40 3.58 -13.16 12.54
N ASP A 41 3.19 -13.65 11.38
CA ASP A 41 2.71 -12.79 10.31
C ASP A 41 1.29 -12.32 10.60
N ASN A 42 1.15 -11.04 10.90
CA ASN A 42 -0.13 -10.40 11.18
C ASN A 42 -0.65 -9.60 9.97
N THR A 43 -0.04 -9.74 8.80
CA THR A 43 -0.35 -8.93 7.62
C THR A 43 -1.83 -8.96 7.27
N SER A 44 -2.47 -10.13 7.29
CA SER A 44 -3.91 -10.25 6.99
C SER A 44 -4.79 -9.49 8.00
N LYS A 45 -4.47 -9.57 9.29
CA LYS A 45 -5.20 -8.83 10.34
C LYS A 45 -4.98 -7.32 10.21
N GLU A 46 -3.75 -6.91 9.93
CA GLU A 46 -3.40 -5.50 9.73
C GLU A 46 -4.08 -4.93 8.48
N LEU A 47 -4.17 -5.71 7.40
CA LEU A 47 -4.90 -5.33 6.19
C LEU A 47 -6.39 -5.18 6.47
N GLN A 48 -6.99 -6.11 7.21
CA GLN A 48 -8.40 -6.03 7.59
C GLN A 48 -8.68 -4.74 8.37
N ILE A 49 -7.87 -4.42 9.39
CA ILE A 49 -7.99 -3.19 10.17
C ILE A 49 -7.85 -1.95 9.27
N PHE A 50 -6.93 -2.00 8.30
CA PHE A 50 -6.75 -0.91 7.34
C PHE A 50 -7.99 -0.70 6.46
N LEU A 51 -8.57 -1.77 5.92
CA LEU A 51 -9.77 -1.70 5.08
C LEU A 51 -11.00 -1.26 5.88
N GLU A 52 -11.20 -1.79 7.09
CA GLU A 52 -12.28 -1.38 7.99
C GLU A 52 -12.20 0.11 8.33
N TRP A 53 -10.99 0.62 8.58
CA TRP A 53 -10.78 2.05 8.78
C TRP A 53 -11.03 2.85 7.49
N LEU A 54 -10.48 2.42 6.35
CA LEU A 54 -10.55 3.15 5.08
C LEU A 54 -12.01 3.37 4.64
N PHE A 55 -12.82 2.32 4.72
CA PHE A 55 -14.24 2.34 4.32
C PHE A 55 -15.20 2.63 5.47
N GLY A 56 -14.74 2.63 6.71
CA GLY A 56 -15.54 2.88 7.90
C GLY A 56 -15.71 4.37 8.23
N LYS A 57 -16.35 4.65 9.36
CA LYS A 57 -16.61 6.01 9.85
C LYS A 57 -15.56 6.50 10.87
N GLN A 58 -14.73 5.61 11.40
CA GLN A 58 -13.77 5.90 12.46
C GLN A 58 -12.71 6.91 12.02
N ALA A 59 -12.37 7.85 12.91
CA ALA A 59 -11.24 8.74 12.72
C ALA A 59 -9.91 7.99 12.96
N GLN A 60 -8.81 8.48 12.38
CA GLN A 60 -7.51 7.83 12.55
C GLN A 60 -7.01 7.87 14.01
N SER A 61 -7.40 8.89 14.78
CA SER A 61 -7.07 9.01 16.21
C SER A 61 -7.72 7.94 17.08
N GLU A 62 -8.83 7.35 16.64
CA GLU A 62 -9.55 6.29 17.34
C GLU A 62 -8.92 4.90 17.11
N MET A 63 -7.95 4.83 16.18
CA MET A 63 -7.27 3.58 15.84
C MET A 63 -6.13 3.27 16.83
N PRO A 64 -5.63 2.01 16.89
CA PRO A 64 -4.63 1.59 17.86
C PRO A 64 -3.44 2.55 18.01
N GLY A 65 -3.14 2.91 19.27
CA GLY A 65 -2.07 3.84 19.63
C GLY A 65 -2.34 5.26 19.16
N GLU A 66 -3.59 5.73 19.29
CA GLU A 66 -4.04 7.07 18.86
C GLU A 66 -3.65 7.37 17.41
N GLY A 67 -3.75 6.35 16.57
CA GLY A 67 -3.37 6.39 15.16
C GLY A 67 -1.87 6.26 14.87
N ARG A 68 -0.95 6.38 15.85
CA ARG A 68 0.50 6.23 15.62
C ARG A 68 0.86 4.79 15.25
N THR A 69 0.44 3.82 16.08
CA THR A 69 0.67 2.40 15.81
C THR A 69 -0.03 1.98 14.53
N PHE A 70 -1.28 2.39 14.34
CA PHE A 70 -2.05 2.15 13.13
C PHE A 70 -1.29 2.62 11.88
N ARG A 71 -0.84 3.88 11.81
CA ARG A 71 -0.07 4.39 10.65
C ARG A 71 1.16 3.56 10.34
N ARG A 72 1.89 3.14 11.38
CA ARG A 72 3.13 2.35 11.21
C ARG A 72 2.87 0.97 10.62
N ILE A 73 1.85 0.26 11.11
CA ILE A 73 1.54 -1.11 10.66
C ILE A 73 0.83 -1.13 9.30
N THR A 74 0.11 -0.06 8.96
CA THR A 74 -0.67 0.02 7.71
C THR A 74 0.04 0.77 6.58
N ALA A 75 1.20 1.38 6.83
CA ALA A 75 1.93 2.16 5.83
C ALA A 75 2.19 1.37 4.54
N LYS A 76 2.55 0.10 4.66
CA LYS A 76 2.80 -0.83 3.55
C LYS A 76 1.60 -1.05 2.62
N PHE A 77 0.36 -0.85 3.12
CA PHE A 77 -0.85 -1.12 2.34
C PHE A 77 -1.20 -0.02 1.36
N TRP A 78 -0.55 1.14 1.45
CA TRP A 78 -0.70 2.20 0.45
C TRP A 78 -0.02 1.87 -0.88
N ASP A 79 0.95 0.95 -0.87
CA ASP A 79 1.77 0.59 -2.03
C ASP A 79 1.35 -0.71 -2.72
N ILE A 80 0.38 -1.45 -2.17
CA ILE A 80 -0.02 -2.77 -2.68
C ILE A 80 -1.31 -2.79 -3.51
N TRP A 81 -1.81 -1.62 -3.91
CA TRP A 81 -3.02 -1.54 -4.72
C TRP A 81 -2.76 -2.06 -6.14
N PRO A 82 -3.74 -2.76 -6.73
CA PRO A 82 -3.60 -3.19 -8.11
C PRO A 82 -3.43 -1.96 -9.01
N MET A 83 -2.32 -1.93 -9.72
CA MET A 83 -2.07 -0.89 -10.71
C MET A 83 -2.80 -1.25 -12.00
N PRO A 84 -3.46 -0.29 -12.66
CA PRO A 84 -4.04 -0.53 -13.98
C PRO A 84 -2.95 -0.86 -14.99
N PRO A 85 -3.26 -1.57 -16.09
CA PRO A 85 -2.31 -1.84 -17.16
C PRO A 85 -1.80 -0.51 -17.76
N LYS A 86 -0.66 -0.56 -18.45
CA LYS A 86 -0.20 0.56 -19.28
C LYS A 86 -1.10 0.68 -20.51
N ILE A 87 -1.48 1.90 -20.84
CA ILE A 87 -2.23 2.24 -22.05
C ILE A 87 -1.26 2.87 -23.02
N GLU A 88 -0.94 2.15 -24.08
CA GLU A 88 0.03 2.58 -25.11
C GLU A 88 -0.63 3.33 -26.24
N ASP A 89 -1.94 3.15 -26.45
CA ASP A 89 -2.71 3.85 -27.46
C ASP A 89 -3.03 5.28 -26.98
N ALA A 90 -2.50 6.28 -27.69
CA ALA A 90 -2.80 7.68 -27.41
C ALA A 90 -4.29 7.99 -27.63
N ARG A 91 -4.85 8.78 -26.73
CA ARG A 91 -6.22 9.31 -26.81
C ARG A 91 -6.19 10.78 -27.18
N ASP A 92 -7.25 11.24 -27.87
CA ASP A 92 -7.34 12.66 -28.20
C ASP A 92 -7.60 13.50 -26.95
N VAL A 93 -8.53 13.07 -26.12
CA VAL A 93 -8.91 13.78 -24.91
C VAL A 93 -8.91 12.83 -23.72
N LEU A 94 -8.31 13.26 -22.61
CA LEU A 94 -8.38 12.60 -21.30
C LEU A 94 -9.11 13.49 -20.29
N PHE A 95 -9.93 12.87 -19.47
CA PHE A 95 -10.61 13.49 -18.34
C PHE A 95 -9.97 12.99 -17.05
N LEU A 96 -9.57 13.90 -16.19
CA LEU A 96 -8.89 13.62 -14.93
C LEU A 96 -9.68 14.18 -13.76
N ASP A 97 -9.92 13.34 -12.76
CA ASP A 97 -10.65 13.72 -11.56
C ASP A 97 -10.10 12.99 -10.32
N GLY A 98 -10.30 13.59 -9.16
CA GLY A 98 -9.90 13.06 -7.85
C GLY A 98 -11.11 12.76 -6.97
N ILE A 99 -11.44 11.49 -6.78
CA ILE A 99 -12.55 11.07 -5.91
C ILE A 99 -12.05 10.87 -4.49
N TYR A 100 -12.54 11.68 -3.55
CA TYR A 100 -12.17 11.58 -2.15
C TYR A 100 -13.02 10.56 -1.40
N LEU A 101 -12.36 9.61 -0.75
CA LEU A 101 -12.96 8.67 0.20
C LEU A 101 -13.01 9.31 1.60
N GLY A 102 -13.94 10.22 1.80
CA GLY A 102 -13.98 11.07 2.98
C GLY A 102 -12.70 11.90 3.10
N ARG A 103 -12.11 12.00 4.32
CA ARG A 103 -10.82 12.67 4.55
C ARG A 103 -9.64 11.71 4.67
N LYS A 104 -9.78 10.49 4.17
CA LYS A 104 -8.82 9.41 4.42
C LYS A 104 -7.95 9.09 3.24
N ALA A 105 -8.52 9.13 2.04
CA ALA A 105 -7.86 8.79 0.80
C ALA A 105 -8.46 9.54 -0.38
N CYS A 106 -7.73 9.55 -1.48
CA CYS A 106 -8.16 10.04 -2.77
C CYS A 106 -7.85 8.99 -3.83
N VAL A 107 -8.83 8.69 -4.69
CA VAL A 107 -8.64 7.88 -5.90
C VAL A 107 -8.56 8.83 -7.07
N LEU A 108 -7.38 8.96 -7.67
CA LEU A 108 -7.20 9.68 -8.93
C LEU A 108 -7.67 8.78 -10.06
N ILE A 109 -8.46 9.32 -10.97
CA ILE A 109 -9.04 8.59 -12.11
C ILE A 109 -8.67 9.30 -13.39
N CYS A 110 -8.33 8.52 -14.41
CA CYS A 110 -8.17 8.97 -15.77
C CYS A 110 -9.13 8.21 -16.68
N CYS A 111 -9.94 8.92 -17.44
CA CYS A 111 -10.93 8.39 -18.37
C CYS A 111 -10.74 8.96 -19.77
N ASP A 112 -11.18 8.21 -20.78
CA ASP A 112 -11.62 8.76 -22.05
C ASP A 112 -13.15 8.93 -22.04
N GLU A 113 -13.76 9.24 -23.19
CA GLU A 113 -15.22 9.43 -23.31
C GLU A 113 -16.04 8.19 -22.95
N LYS A 114 -15.46 7.00 -22.94
CA LYS A 114 -16.17 5.73 -22.81
C LYS A 114 -15.66 4.84 -21.67
N ASN A 115 -14.38 4.99 -21.28
CA ASN A 115 -13.72 4.03 -20.42
C ASN A 115 -12.88 4.69 -19.34
N VAL A 116 -12.77 4.03 -18.19
CA VAL A 116 -11.73 4.31 -17.19
C VAL A 116 -10.44 3.66 -17.68
N LEU A 117 -9.45 4.47 -17.98
CA LEU A 117 -8.14 4.05 -18.50
C LEU A 117 -7.17 3.71 -17.37
N GLY A 118 -7.30 4.40 -16.24
CA GLY A 118 -6.43 4.17 -15.10
C GLY A 118 -6.92 4.83 -13.83
N TRP A 119 -6.34 4.37 -12.72
CA TRP A 119 -6.59 4.92 -11.39
C TRP A 119 -5.33 4.83 -10.53
N TYR A 120 -5.27 5.69 -9.50
CA TYR A 120 -4.21 5.65 -8.50
C TYR A 120 -4.77 6.01 -7.12
N LEU A 121 -4.58 5.13 -6.13
CA LEU A 121 -4.98 5.40 -4.76
C LEU A 121 -3.86 6.11 -4.01
N CYS A 122 -4.19 7.24 -3.37
CA CYS A 122 -3.27 7.99 -2.53
C CYS A 122 -3.99 8.54 -1.28
N ARG A 123 -3.23 9.02 -0.31
CA ARG A 123 -3.82 9.64 0.89
C ARG A 123 -4.49 10.97 0.60
N TYR A 124 -3.91 11.73 -0.29
CA TYR A 124 -4.40 13.03 -0.76
C TYR A 124 -3.83 13.27 -2.15
N GLU A 125 -4.49 14.12 -2.91
CA GLU A 125 -4.08 14.52 -4.24
C GLU A 125 -2.75 15.30 -4.17
N HIS A 126 -1.74 14.82 -4.89
CA HIS A 126 -0.44 15.49 -5.01
C HIS A 126 0.22 15.16 -6.35
N ALA A 127 1.18 16.01 -6.76
CA ALA A 127 1.83 15.91 -8.06
C ALA A 127 2.46 14.53 -8.33
N GLY A 128 3.10 13.92 -7.33
CA GLY A 128 3.70 12.58 -7.48
C GLY A 128 2.69 11.49 -7.79
N ALA A 129 1.49 11.55 -7.20
CA ALA A 129 0.41 10.59 -7.48
C ALA A 129 -0.13 10.78 -8.91
N TRP A 130 -0.33 12.02 -9.36
CA TRP A 130 -0.70 12.31 -10.75
C TRP A 130 0.35 11.85 -11.75
N MET A 131 1.63 12.11 -11.50
CA MET A 131 2.72 11.62 -12.35
C MET A 131 2.73 10.09 -12.41
N ALA A 132 2.52 9.39 -11.28
CA ALA A 132 2.48 7.93 -11.24
C ALA A 132 1.32 7.36 -12.08
N LEU A 133 0.15 8.03 -12.09
CA LEU A 133 -0.98 7.66 -12.94
C LEU A 133 -0.69 7.96 -14.41
N MET A 134 -0.27 9.19 -14.73
CA MET A 134 -0.06 9.64 -16.12
C MET A 134 1.07 8.88 -16.82
N ASN A 135 2.14 8.50 -16.11
CA ASN A 135 3.24 7.69 -16.67
C ASN A 135 2.80 6.29 -17.16
N ARG A 136 1.57 5.90 -16.91
CA ARG A 136 0.99 4.63 -17.38
C ARG A 136 0.07 4.78 -18.59
N ILE A 137 -0.13 6.00 -19.05
CA ILE A 137 -1.08 6.32 -20.12
C ILE A 137 -0.30 7.11 -21.18
N ALA A 138 -0.47 6.74 -22.45
CA ALA A 138 0.16 7.44 -23.56
C ALA A 138 -0.27 8.92 -23.58
N GLU A 139 0.63 9.79 -24.00
CA GLU A 139 0.43 11.24 -23.99
C GLU A 139 -0.79 11.62 -24.86
N PRO A 140 -1.79 12.31 -24.30
CA PRO A 140 -2.97 12.76 -25.03
C PRO A 140 -2.73 14.07 -25.78
N LYS A 141 -3.61 14.40 -26.73
CA LYS A 141 -3.61 15.75 -27.36
C LYS A 141 -4.17 16.81 -26.42
N MET A 142 -5.12 16.44 -25.56
CA MET A 142 -5.78 17.35 -24.63
C MET A 142 -6.10 16.66 -23.32
N VAL A 143 -6.00 17.42 -22.24
CA VAL A 143 -6.41 16.98 -20.89
C VAL A 143 -7.44 17.96 -20.33
N VAL A 144 -8.52 17.41 -19.79
CA VAL A 144 -9.57 18.15 -19.09
C VAL A 144 -9.51 17.77 -17.60
N SER A 145 -9.41 18.74 -16.72
CA SER A 145 -9.42 18.56 -15.27
C SER A 145 -10.08 19.77 -14.59
N ASP A 146 -10.38 19.63 -13.29
CA ASP A 146 -10.88 20.72 -12.45
C ASP A 146 -9.82 21.79 -12.14
N GLY A 147 -8.58 21.60 -12.57
CA GLY A 147 -7.48 22.54 -12.33
C GLY A 147 -6.85 22.43 -10.93
N GLY A 148 -7.04 21.34 -10.23
CA GLY A 148 -6.45 21.08 -8.91
C GLY A 148 -4.95 21.34 -8.86
N THR A 149 -4.46 21.90 -7.74
CA THR A 149 -3.04 22.30 -7.59
C THR A 149 -2.07 21.13 -7.70
N GLY A 150 -2.49 19.94 -7.33
CA GLY A 150 -1.72 18.69 -7.44
C GLY A 150 -1.44 18.37 -8.90
N PHE A 151 -2.46 18.40 -9.73
CA PHE A 151 -2.37 18.13 -11.16
C PHE A 151 -1.59 19.22 -11.90
N THR A 152 -1.88 20.49 -11.65
CA THR A 152 -1.17 21.62 -12.28
C THR A 152 0.35 21.56 -12.02
N LYS A 153 0.76 21.14 -10.79
CA LYS A 153 2.17 20.93 -10.47
C LYS A 153 2.76 19.70 -11.17
N ALA A 154 1.96 18.65 -11.41
CA ALA A 154 2.41 17.49 -12.16
C ALA A 154 2.70 17.85 -13.62
N LEU A 155 1.77 18.52 -14.29
CA LEU A 155 1.93 18.99 -15.69
C LEU A 155 3.20 19.81 -15.92
N ARG A 156 3.58 20.67 -14.95
CA ARG A 156 4.81 21.47 -15.07
C ARG A 156 6.10 20.66 -14.99
N LYS A 157 6.02 19.40 -14.53
CA LYS A 157 7.17 18.52 -14.33
C LYS A 157 7.27 17.41 -15.38
N MET A 158 6.21 17.21 -16.14
CA MET A 158 6.16 16.30 -17.30
C MET A 158 6.62 17.00 -18.55
#